data_377bc6f38feb7f0944fb273b927d9a75
#
_entry.id   377bc6f38feb7f0944fb273b927d9a75
#
_cell.length_a   1.000
_cell.length_b   1.000
_cell.length_c   1.000
_cell.angle_alpha   90.00
_cell.angle_beta   90.00
_cell.angle_gamma   90.00
#
_symmetry.space_group_name_H-M   'P 1'
#
loop_
_entity.id
_entity.type
_entity.pdbx_description
1 polymer ?
#
loop_
_entity_poly.entity_id
_entity_poly.type
_entity_poly.pdbx_seq_one_letter_code
_entity_poly.pdbx_strand_id
1 'polypeptide(L)'
;MERNIHRIVKKNQDLAPRYEVVAQLKAARKEKDLTQEELAKKVGTKKSNISRFESGRYNPSLDFLIKVAGSLGKELQINVK
;
A
#
# COMPACT_ATOMS: atom_id res chain seq x y z
N MET A 1 27.62 20.21 1.10
CA MET A 1 26.98 19.37 0.42
C MET A 1 25.67 19.74 -0.09
N GLU A 2 25.66 20.34 -1.15
CA GLU A 2 24.46 20.73 -1.74
C GLU A 2 23.62 19.56 -1.97
N ARG A 3 24.27 18.52 -2.09
CA ARG A 3 23.59 17.32 -2.25
C ARG A 3 22.72 16.99 -1.09
N ASN A 4 23.06 17.49 0.09
CA ASN A 4 22.25 17.22 1.24
C ASN A 4 20.90 17.91 1.19
N ILE A 5 20.89 19.15 0.73
CA ILE A 5 19.63 19.84 0.62
C ILE A 5 18.75 19.13 -0.37
N HIS A 6 19.34 18.72 -1.46
CA HIS A 6 18.61 18.00 -2.47
C HIS A 6 18.07 16.69 -1.90
N ARG A 7 18.85 16.00 -1.10
CA ARG A 7 18.39 14.80 -0.49
C ARG A 7 17.28 15.00 0.50
N ILE A 8 17.35 16.09 1.26
CA ILE A 8 16.29 16.38 2.22
C ILE A 8 14.98 16.57 1.51
N VAL A 9 14.98 17.29 0.40
CA VAL A 9 13.78 17.47 -0.39
C VAL A 9 13.30 16.13 -0.90
N LYS A 10 14.20 15.31 -1.38
CA LYS A 10 13.84 13.99 -1.87
C LYS A 10 13.24 13.14 -0.78
N LYS A 11 13.80 13.19 0.42
CA LYS A 11 13.27 12.41 1.51
C LYS A 11 11.85 12.80 1.83
N ASN A 12 11.57 14.09 1.83
CA ASN A 12 10.23 14.56 2.11
C ASN A 12 9.25 14.14 1.04
N GLN A 13 9.75 13.87 -0.16
CA GLN A 13 8.92 13.45 -1.27
C GLN A 13 9.08 11.98 -1.60
N ASP A 14 9.82 11.26 -0.75
CA ASP A 14 10.09 9.86 -0.99
C ASP A 14 8.85 9.03 -0.69
N LEU A 15 8.39 8.30 -1.67
CA LEU A 15 7.22 7.46 -1.56
C LEU A 15 7.58 6.00 -1.31
N ALA A 16 8.83 5.71 -1.00
CA ALA A 16 9.25 4.34 -0.72
C ALA A 16 8.41 3.66 0.36
N PRO A 17 8.06 4.33 1.47
CA PRO A 17 7.20 3.68 2.47
C PRO A 17 5.87 3.25 1.89
N ARG A 18 5.29 4.05 0.98
CA ARG A 18 4.04 3.68 0.33
C ARG A 18 4.22 2.42 -0.50
N TYR A 19 5.30 2.35 -1.27
CA TYR A 19 5.56 1.19 -2.12
C TYR A 19 5.82 -0.06 -1.28
N GLU A 20 6.46 0.09 -0.12
CA GLU A 20 6.70 -1.03 0.77
C GLU A 20 5.39 -1.60 1.31
N VAL A 21 4.48 -0.73 1.74
CA VAL A 21 3.18 -1.16 2.24
C VAL A 21 2.40 -1.88 1.13
N VAL A 22 2.40 -1.29 -0.06
CA VAL A 22 1.73 -1.90 -1.21
C VAL A 22 2.29 -3.30 -1.47
N ALA A 23 3.61 -3.42 -1.48
CA ALA A 23 4.26 -4.71 -1.75
C ALA A 23 3.90 -5.75 -0.69
N GLN A 24 3.87 -5.35 0.57
CA GLN A 24 3.53 -6.28 1.65
C GLN A 24 2.09 -6.76 1.55
N LEU A 25 1.16 -5.85 1.24
CA LEU A 25 -0.24 -6.23 1.13
C LEU A 25 -0.51 -7.06 -0.11
N LYS A 26 0.19 -6.75 -1.21
CA LYS A 26 0.08 -7.56 -2.41
C LYS A 26 0.60 -8.97 -2.16
N ALA A 27 1.73 -9.10 -1.46
CA ALA A 27 2.28 -10.40 -1.11
C ALA A 27 1.31 -11.17 -0.21
N ALA A 28 0.70 -10.50 0.75
CA ALA A 28 -0.26 -11.14 1.65
C ALA A 28 -1.47 -11.66 0.89
N ARG A 29 -1.93 -10.90 -0.12
CA ARG A 29 -3.03 -11.37 -0.98
C ARG A 29 -2.64 -12.65 -1.70
N LYS A 30 -1.45 -12.66 -2.27
CA LYS A 30 -0.98 -13.83 -3.04
C LYS A 30 -0.77 -15.05 -2.14
N GLU A 31 -0.31 -14.83 -0.92
CA GLU A 31 -0.16 -15.92 0.04
C GLU A 31 -1.49 -16.60 0.33
N LYS A 32 -2.56 -15.85 0.28
CA LYS A 32 -3.89 -16.39 0.52
C LYS A 32 -4.56 -16.90 -0.74
N ASP A 33 -3.84 -16.90 -1.85
CA ASP A 33 -4.37 -17.33 -3.15
C ASP A 33 -5.63 -16.58 -3.57
N LEU A 34 -5.70 -15.31 -3.19
CA LEU A 34 -6.83 -14.47 -3.57
C LEU A 34 -6.51 -13.70 -4.85
N THR A 35 -7.50 -13.63 -5.75
CA THR A 35 -7.37 -12.76 -6.91
C THR A 35 -7.63 -11.32 -6.47
N GLN A 36 -7.27 -10.38 -7.35
CA GLN A 36 -7.58 -8.97 -7.10
C GLN A 36 -9.08 -8.75 -6.97
N GLU A 37 -9.86 -9.47 -7.77
CA GLU A 37 -11.31 -9.35 -7.71
C GLU A 37 -11.87 -9.87 -6.39
N GLU A 38 -11.35 -10.98 -5.92
CA GLU A 38 -11.78 -11.55 -4.64
C GLU A 38 -11.43 -10.61 -3.48
N LEU A 39 -10.24 -10.02 -3.52
CA LEU A 39 -9.85 -9.06 -2.49
C LEU A 39 -10.76 -7.84 -2.56
N ALA A 40 -11.05 -7.36 -3.78
CA ALA A 40 -11.92 -6.21 -3.95
C ALA A 40 -13.29 -6.44 -3.31
N LYS A 41 -13.83 -7.63 -3.46
CA LYS A 41 -15.11 -7.97 -2.84
C LYS A 41 -15.02 -7.94 -1.32
N LYS A 42 -13.94 -8.46 -0.77
CA LYS A 42 -13.75 -8.45 0.68
C LYS A 42 -13.62 -7.04 1.23
N VAL A 43 -12.93 -6.18 0.50
CA VAL A 43 -12.74 -4.79 0.92
C VAL A 43 -14.00 -3.96 0.70
N GLY A 44 -14.83 -4.36 -0.27
CA GLY A 44 -16.00 -3.60 -0.62
C GLY A 44 -15.70 -2.54 -1.66
N THR A 45 -14.81 -2.84 -2.59
CA THR A 45 -14.40 -1.91 -3.63
C THR A 45 -14.36 -2.63 -4.97
N LYS A 46 -13.95 -1.92 -6.01
CA LYS A 46 -13.85 -2.47 -7.35
C LYS A 46 -12.48 -3.07 -7.61
N LYS A 47 -12.44 -4.08 -8.47
CA LYS A 47 -11.17 -4.69 -8.87
C LYS A 47 -10.19 -3.64 -9.41
N SER A 48 -10.69 -2.64 -10.17
CA SER A 48 -9.83 -1.61 -10.72
C SER A 48 -9.12 -0.80 -9.63
N ASN A 49 -9.76 -0.63 -8.47
CA ASN A 49 -9.13 0.08 -7.37
C ASN A 49 -8.02 -0.75 -6.74
N ILE A 50 -8.22 -2.05 -6.63
CA ILE A 50 -7.17 -2.95 -6.12
C ILE A 50 -6.00 -2.99 -7.10
N SER A 51 -6.30 -3.08 -8.39
CA SER A 51 -5.26 -3.11 -9.42
C SER A 51 -4.42 -1.84 -9.38
N ARG A 52 -5.06 -0.69 -9.28
CA ARG A 52 -4.33 0.59 -9.19
C ARG A 52 -3.53 0.68 -7.91
N PHE A 53 -4.10 0.23 -6.81
CA PHE A 53 -3.40 0.20 -5.54
C PHE A 53 -2.14 -0.64 -5.64
N GLU A 54 -2.25 -1.84 -6.19
CA GLU A 54 -1.11 -2.75 -6.28
C GLU A 54 -0.06 -2.31 -7.29
N SER A 55 -0.43 -1.44 -8.21
CA SER A 55 0.53 -0.92 -9.18
C SER A 55 1.39 0.21 -8.59
N GLY A 56 1.06 0.68 -7.40
CA GLY A 56 1.77 1.78 -6.77
C GLY A 56 1.41 3.16 -7.30
N ARG A 57 0.48 3.25 -8.25
CA ARG A 57 0.09 4.53 -8.85
C ARG A 57 -1.00 5.23 -8.07
N TYR A 58 -1.60 4.53 -7.16
CA TYR A 58 -2.72 5.03 -6.40
C TYR A 58 -2.20 5.58 -5.08
N ASN A 59 -2.76 6.69 -4.64
CA ASN A 59 -2.43 7.25 -3.34
C ASN A 59 -3.52 6.83 -2.35
N PRO A 60 -3.38 5.69 -1.70
CA PRO A 60 -4.44 5.17 -0.85
C PRO A 60 -4.58 5.96 0.43
N SER A 61 -5.81 6.05 0.92
CA SER A 61 -6.04 6.63 2.24
C SER A 61 -5.61 5.62 3.30
N LEU A 62 -5.37 6.12 4.51
CA LEU A 62 -5.04 5.24 5.62
C LEU A 62 -6.19 4.25 5.86
N ASP A 63 -7.43 4.73 5.76
CA ASP A 63 -8.59 3.85 5.95
C ASP A 63 -8.61 2.73 4.93
N PHE A 64 -8.25 3.03 3.69
CA PHE A 64 -8.21 2.00 2.66
C PHE A 64 -7.16 0.94 3.01
N LEU A 65 -5.98 1.36 3.46
CA LEU A 65 -4.93 0.44 3.85
C LEU A 65 -5.37 -0.46 5.01
N ILE A 66 -6.07 0.12 5.99
CA ILE A 66 -6.57 -0.63 7.13
C ILE A 66 -7.58 -1.67 6.65
N LYS A 67 -8.48 -1.30 5.74
CA LYS A 67 -9.47 -2.23 5.22
C LYS A 67 -8.83 -3.37 4.45
N VAL A 68 -7.85 -3.05 3.62
CA VAL A 68 -7.15 -4.08 2.84
C VAL A 68 -6.45 -5.05 3.78
N ALA A 69 -5.70 -4.52 4.75
CA ALA A 69 -4.99 -5.37 5.71
C ALA A 69 -5.96 -6.27 6.48
N GLY A 70 -7.05 -5.69 6.97
CA GLY A 70 -8.06 -6.47 7.70
C GLY A 70 -8.68 -7.56 6.86
N SER A 71 -8.94 -7.27 5.58
CA SER A 71 -9.49 -8.26 4.66
C SER A 71 -8.54 -9.41 4.41
N LEU A 72 -7.26 -9.22 4.67
CA LEU A 72 -6.24 -10.23 4.50
C LEU A 72 -5.87 -10.89 5.84
N GLY A 73 -6.59 -10.57 6.89
CA GLY A 73 -6.29 -11.11 8.21
C GLY A 73 -5.00 -10.56 8.80
N LYS A 74 -4.60 -9.38 8.36
CA LYS A 74 -3.38 -8.73 8.81
C LYS A 74 -3.71 -7.46 9.58
N GLU A 75 -2.75 -7.01 10.35
CA GLU A 75 -2.88 -5.76 11.10
C GLU A 75 -1.89 -4.75 10.52
N LEU A 76 -2.38 -3.54 10.29
CA LEU A 76 -1.51 -2.48 9.80
C LEU A 76 -0.88 -1.78 10.99
N GLN A 77 0.45 -1.75 11.02
CA GLN A 77 1.17 -1.02 12.05
C GLN A 77 2.06 0.02 11.38
N ILE A 78 2.03 1.23 11.90
CA ILE A 78 2.81 2.32 11.37
C ILE A 78 3.72 2.84 12.46
N ASN A 79 5.03 2.86 12.15
CA ASN A 79 6.00 3.43 13.05
C ASN A 79 6.53 4.71 12.44
N VAL A 80 6.43 5.79 13.19
CA VAL A 80 6.94 7.07 12.76
C VAL A 80 8.19 7.36 13.55
N LYS A 81 9.28 7.59 12.83
CA LYS A 81 10.58 7.84 13.46
C LYS A 81 10.91 9.31 13.48
#